data_1fd904949eb11e1d0581a2293b560840
#
_entry.id   1fd904949eb11e1d0581a2293b560840
#
_cell.length_a   1.000
_cell.length_b   1.000
_cell.length_c   1.000
_cell.angle_alpha   90.00
_cell.angle_beta   90.00
_cell.angle_gamma   90.00
#
_symmetry.space_group_name_H-M   'P 1'
#
loop_
_entity.id
_entity.type
_entity.pdbx_description
1 polymer ?
#
loop_
_entity_poly.entity_id
_entity_poly.type
_entity_poly.pdbx_seq_one_letter_code
_entity_poly.pdbx_strand_id
1 'polypeptide(L)'
;MKQLLRTASILLSLTIAISSVAFGQKTYAIALGGGAAIPVGKLADTQKTGYSALAALAIGVADMPLGVRFDGVYNNLPGAAPNGTTTNTDLRVTGALGNLIFAFPGTSAKPYVIVGGGIYNAKADVSGAKAKNYFGFNAGLGATFGVGPLAIFLESRYHSVSRKAADGGVFQFVPITLGLMF
;
A
#
# COMPACT_ATOMS: atom_id res chain seq x y z
N MET A 1 -3.38 -4.36 -36.04
CA MET A 1 -4.43 -3.34 -35.92
C MET A 1 -5.58 -3.73 -34.97
N LYS A 2 -6.19 -4.92 -35.05
CA LYS A 2 -7.36 -5.31 -34.21
C LYS A 2 -7.03 -5.48 -32.70
N GLN A 3 -5.80 -5.78 -32.32
CA GLN A 3 -5.40 -5.89 -30.92
C GLN A 3 -5.14 -4.51 -30.26
N LEU A 4 -4.60 -3.55 -31.01
CA LEU A 4 -4.40 -2.18 -30.52
C LEU A 4 -5.71 -1.44 -30.27
N LEU A 5 -6.75 -1.72 -31.04
CA LEU A 5 -8.08 -1.17 -30.81
C LEU A 5 -8.79 -1.75 -29.57
N ARG A 6 -8.53 -3.01 -29.23
CA ARG A 6 -9.08 -3.63 -27.99
C ARG A 6 -8.43 -3.12 -26.72
N THR A 7 -7.12 -2.90 -26.72
CA THR A 7 -6.42 -2.28 -25.57
C THR A 7 -6.79 -0.81 -25.37
N ALA A 8 -6.98 -0.05 -26.45
CA ALA A 8 -7.46 1.33 -26.36
C ALA A 8 -8.90 1.43 -25.83
N SER A 9 -9.77 0.49 -26.18
CA SER A 9 -11.16 0.45 -25.68
C SER A 9 -11.24 0.09 -24.19
N ILE A 10 -10.35 -0.74 -23.67
CA ILE A 10 -10.29 -1.08 -22.23
C ILE A 10 -9.73 0.10 -21.42
N LEU A 11 -8.77 0.85 -21.96
CA LEU A 11 -8.26 2.07 -21.34
C LEU A 11 -9.29 3.21 -21.36
N LEU A 12 -10.11 3.31 -22.41
CA LEU A 12 -11.13 4.35 -22.54
C LEU A 12 -12.35 4.08 -21.65
N SER A 13 -12.69 2.81 -21.38
CA SER A 13 -13.79 2.47 -20.46
C SER A 13 -13.45 2.64 -18.98
N LEU A 14 -12.18 2.76 -18.61
CA LEU A 14 -11.76 3.07 -17.24
C LEU A 14 -11.80 4.59 -16.93
N THR A 15 -11.89 5.43 -17.95
CA THR A 15 -11.90 6.90 -17.83
C THR A 15 -13.30 7.50 -17.59
N ILE A 16 -14.38 6.74 -17.70
CA ILE A 16 -15.77 7.26 -17.69
C ILE A 16 -16.42 7.16 -16.29
N ALA A 17 -15.79 6.56 -15.30
CA ALA A 17 -16.33 6.46 -13.94
C ALA A 17 -15.92 7.62 -13.00
N ILE A 18 -15.30 8.68 -13.52
CA ILE A 18 -14.98 9.89 -12.74
C ILE A 18 -16.10 10.94 -12.92
N SER A 19 -17.33 10.54 -12.65
CA SER A 19 -18.44 11.49 -12.59
C SER A 19 -18.46 12.12 -11.21
N SER A 20 -18.19 13.44 -11.18
CA SER A 20 -18.49 14.42 -10.15
C SER A 20 -19.38 13.90 -9.00
N VAL A 21 -18.80 13.57 -7.87
CA VAL A 21 -19.54 13.35 -6.64
C VAL A 21 -19.28 14.54 -5.73
N ALA A 22 -20.33 15.35 -5.54
CA ALA A 22 -20.37 16.43 -4.57
C ALA A 22 -19.95 15.91 -3.18
N PHE A 23 -19.21 16.72 -2.40
CA PHE A 23 -18.79 16.44 -1.03
C PHE A 23 -19.98 16.44 -0.05
N GLY A 24 -20.91 15.52 -0.25
CA GLY A 24 -22.01 15.24 0.66
C GLY A 24 -22.12 13.73 0.81
N GLN A 25 -21.65 13.17 1.94
CA GLN A 25 -21.86 11.77 2.34
C GLN A 25 -21.35 10.70 1.37
N LYS A 26 -20.09 10.79 0.88
CA LYS A 26 -19.49 9.63 0.22
C LYS A 26 -19.25 8.51 1.24
N THR A 27 -19.97 7.43 1.07
CA THR A 27 -19.74 6.20 1.86
C THR A 27 -18.51 5.45 1.40
N TYR A 28 -17.94 5.78 0.24
CA TYR A 28 -16.74 5.11 -0.32
C TYR A 28 -15.78 6.13 -0.97
N ALA A 29 -14.51 5.75 -1.03
CA ALA A 29 -13.46 6.49 -1.73
C ALA A 29 -12.42 5.53 -2.30
N ILE A 30 -11.87 5.87 -3.46
CA ILE A 30 -10.73 5.18 -4.05
C ILE A 30 -9.48 5.99 -3.76
N ALA A 31 -8.39 5.33 -3.37
CA ALA A 31 -7.11 5.96 -3.12
C ALA A 31 -6.01 5.31 -3.96
N LEU A 32 -5.15 6.14 -4.54
CA LEU A 32 -3.95 5.72 -5.25
C LEU A 32 -2.76 6.50 -4.68
N GLY A 33 -1.67 5.81 -4.39
CA GLY A 33 -0.50 6.44 -3.81
C GLY A 33 0.79 5.70 -4.12
N GLY A 34 1.89 6.38 -3.84
CA GLY A 34 3.24 5.84 -3.96
C GLY A 34 4.18 6.52 -2.98
N GLY A 35 5.34 5.92 -2.78
CA GLY A 35 6.31 6.46 -1.85
C GLY A 35 7.51 5.57 -1.61
N ALA A 36 8.16 5.74 -0.47
CA ALA A 36 9.31 4.97 -0.07
C ALA A 36 8.90 3.79 0.82
N ALA A 37 9.52 2.63 0.63
CA ALA A 37 9.41 1.48 1.51
C ALA A 37 10.73 1.34 2.28
N ILE A 38 10.69 1.51 3.60
CA ILE A 38 11.86 1.53 4.47
C ILE A 38 11.91 0.19 5.22
N PRO A 39 12.93 -0.67 4.98
CA PRO A 39 13.12 -1.88 5.75
C PRO A 39 13.49 -1.53 7.20
N VAL A 40 12.99 -2.31 8.17
CA VAL A 40 13.32 -2.13 9.59
C VAL A 40 13.63 -3.49 10.25
N GLY A 41 14.28 -3.44 11.41
CA GLY A 41 14.72 -4.65 12.11
C GLY A 41 15.69 -5.47 11.24
N LYS A 42 15.61 -6.79 11.31
CA LYS A 42 16.50 -7.71 10.57
C LYS A 42 16.43 -7.55 9.04
N LEU A 43 15.35 -6.95 8.52
CA LEU A 43 15.24 -6.73 7.08
C LEU A 43 16.18 -5.59 6.62
N ALA A 44 16.45 -4.62 7.49
CA ALA A 44 17.38 -3.52 7.20
C ALA A 44 18.85 -3.98 7.04
N ASP A 45 19.20 -5.15 7.59
CA ASP A 45 20.52 -5.73 7.45
C ASP A 45 20.79 -6.27 6.02
N THR A 46 19.72 -6.58 5.28
CA THR A 46 19.80 -7.24 3.97
C THR A 46 19.14 -6.46 2.83
N GLN A 47 18.33 -5.48 3.13
CA GLN A 47 17.60 -4.67 2.15
C GLN A 47 17.83 -3.18 2.38
N LYS A 48 17.77 -2.41 1.30
CA LYS A 48 17.81 -0.94 1.31
C LYS A 48 16.40 -0.37 1.15
N THR A 49 16.25 0.91 1.48
CA THR A 49 15.03 1.66 1.17
C THR A 49 14.74 1.58 -0.32
N GLY A 50 13.51 1.19 -0.61
CA GLY A 50 13.00 1.04 -1.95
C GLY A 50 11.76 1.90 -2.19
N TYR A 51 10.87 1.45 -3.07
CA TYR A 51 9.65 2.17 -3.40
C TYR A 51 8.41 1.33 -3.09
N SER A 52 7.29 2.04 -2.85
CA SER A 52 5.98 1.45 -2.63
C SER A 52 4.93 2.05 -3.56
N ALA A 53 3.89 1.27 -3.83
CA ALA A 53 2.67 1.70 -4.48
C ALA A 53 1.47 1.14 -3.73
N LEU A 54 0.37 1.89 -3.70
CA LEU A 54 -0.87 1.58 -3.01
C LEU A 54 -2.05 1.87 -3.93
N ALA A 55 -2.99 0.93 -4.00
CA ALA A 55 -4.34 1.15 -4.49
C ALA A 55 -5.32 0.69 -3.41
N ALA A 56 -6.32 1.50 -3.09
CA ALA A 56 -7.23 1.19 -2.00
C ALA A 56 -8.69 1.59 -2.30
N LEU A 57 -9.61 0.84 -1.70
CA LEU A 57 -11.03 1.15 -1.62
C LEU A 57 -11.39 1.34 -0.14
N ALA A 58 -11.76 2.55 0.24
CA ALA A 58 -12.22 2.89 1.58
C ALA A 58 -13.75 2.98 1.59
N ILE A 59 -14.37 2.46 2.66
CA ILE A 59 -15.80 2.49 2.90
C ILE A 59 -15.98 3.06 4.31
N GLY A 60 -16.62 4.22 4.40
CA GLY A 60 -16.96 4.85 5.69
C GLY A 60 -18.23 4.24 6.29
N VAL A 61 -18.32 4.24 7.60
CA VAL A 61 -19.57 3.94 8.33
C VAL A 61 -20.31 5.25 8.56
N ALA A 62 -21.58 5.30 8.16
CA ALA A 62 -22.40 6.52 8.31
C ALA A 62 -22.42 6.98 9.78
N ASP A 63 -22.25 8.27 10.00
CA ASP A 63 -22.31 8.94 11.31
C ASP A 63 -21.25 8.45 12.33
N MET A 64 -20.22 7.72 11.88
CA MET A 64 -19.14 7.24 12.73
C MET A 64 -17.76 7.66 12.18
N PRO A 65 -16.78 7.89 13.05
CA PRO A 65 -15.40 8.15 12.63
C PRO A 65 -14.67 6.88 12.20
N LEU A 66 -15.42 5.83 11.87
CA LEU A 66 -14.92 4.49 11.53
C LEU A 66 -15.08 4.22 10.03
N GLY A 67 -14.15 3.48 9.49
CA GLY A 67 -14.20 2.97 8.12
C GLY A 67 -13.44 1.66 7.97
N VAL A 68 -13.74 0.97 6.87
CA VAL A 68 -13.00 -0.21 6.42
C VAL A 68 -12.28 0.16 5.13
N ARG A 69 -11.03 -0.32 4.96
CA ARG A 69 -10.26 -0.11 3.74
C ARG A 69 -9.64 -1.41 3.25
N PHE A 70 -9.83 -1.69 1.99
CA PHE A 70 -9.20 -2.81 1.29
C PHE A 70 -8.06 -2.27 0.44
N ASP A 71 -6.86 -2.79 0.65
CA ASP A 71 -5.65 -2.31 0.00
C ASP A 71 -4.99 -3.39 -0.85
N GLY A 72 -4.58 -3.01 -2.06
CA GLY A 72 -3.55 -3.69 -2.82
C GLY A 72 -2.24 -2.92 -2.66
N VAL A 73 -1.18 -3.56 -2.19
CA VAL A 73 0.12 -2.93 -1.99
C VAL A 73 1.20 -3.61 -2.82
N TYR A 74 2.14 -2.82 -3.28
CA TYR A 74 3.35 -3.27 -3.96
C TYR A 74 4.56 -2.56 -3.33
N ASN A 75 5.58 -3.33 -2.95
CA ASN A 75 6.82 -2.80 -2.41
C ASN A 75 7.99 -3.52 -3.08
N ASN A 76 8.98 -2.76 -3.50
CA ASN A 76 10.27 -3.30 -3.96
C ASN A 76 11.37 -2.77 -3.08
N LEU A 77 12.09 -3.66 -2.43
CA LEU A 77 13.17 -3.38 -1.50
C LEU A 77 14.47 -3.89 -2.14
N PRO A 78 15.33 -3.00 -2.64
CA PRO A 78 16.61 -3.39 -3.24
C PRO A 78 17.50 -4.10 -2.23
N GLY A 79 18.22 -5.13 -2.69
CA GLY A 79 19.17 -5.86 -1.86
C GLY A 79 20.33 -4.97 -1.40
N ALA A 80 20.71 -5.09 -0.13
CA ALA A 80 21.96 -4.55 0.38
C ALA A 80 23.08 -5.58 0.11
N ALA A 81 24.18 -5.15 -0.50
CA ALA A 81 25.38 -5.99 -0.61
C ALA A 81 26.14 -5.92 0.73
N PRO A 82 26.15 -6.96 1.55
CA PRO A 82 27.00 -6.98 2.72
C PRO A 82 28.46 -7.15 2.25
N ASN A 83 29.33 -6.22 2.65
CA ASN A 83 30.79 -6.36 2.52
C ASN A 83 31.34 -6.63 1.10
N GLY A 84 30.81 -5.94 0.07
CA GLY A 84 31.40 -6.00 -1.27
C GLY A 84 31.09 -7.27 -2.08
N THR A 85 30.20 -8.13 -1.63
CA THR A 85 29.66 -9.22 -2.42
C THR A 85 28.58 -8.73 -3.38
N THR A 86 28.66 -9.10 -4.65
CA THR A 86 27.83 -8.59 -5.75
C THR A 86 26.43 -9.21 -5.84
N THR A 87 25.98 -9.95 -4.86
CA THR A 87 24.65 -10.59 -4.87
C THR A 87 23.59 -9.70 -4.27
N ASN A 88 23.22 -8.67 -5.02
CA ASN A 88 22.07 -7.85 -4.69
C ASN A 88 20.78 -8.61 -5.03
N THR A 89 20.10 -9.12 -4.03
CA THR A 89 18.80 -9.78 -4.21
C THR A 89 17.71 -8.81 -3.77
N ASP A 90 16.99 -8.29 -4.73
CA ASP A 90 15.81 -7.48 -4.46
C ASP A 90 14.69 -8.33 -3.85
N LEU A 91 13.97 -7.76 -2.90
CA LEU A 91 12.78 -8.35 -2.31
C LEU A 91 11.53 -7.61 -2.79
N ARG A 92 10.70 -8.31 -3.55
CA ARG A 92 9.40 -7.81 -3.97
C ARG A 92 8.32 -8.34 -3.03
N VAL A 93 7.50 -7.42 -2.50
CA VAL A 93 6.40 -7.74 -1.59
C VAL A 93 5.12 -7.13 -2.12
N THR A 94 4.17 -7.96 -2.54
CA THR A 94 2.81 -7.54 -2.86
C THR A 94 1.86 -7.99 -1.76
N GLY A 95 0.72 -7.34 -1.59
CA GLY A 95 -0.24 -7.74 -0.56
C GLY A 95 -1.66 -7.32 -0.88
N ALA A 96 -2.60 -8.11 -0.34
CA ALA A 96 -4.02 -7.79 -0.28
C ALA A 96 -4.42 -7.73 1.20
N LEU A 97 -4.87 -6.54 1.66
CA LEU A 97 -5.05 -6.23 3.08
C LEU A 97 -6.46 -5.73 3.34
N GLY A 98 -7.00 -6.09 4.50
CA GLY A 98 -8.20 -5.51 5.08
C GLY A 98 -7.83 -4.71 6.32
N ASN A 99 -8.33 -3.46 6.41
CA ASN A 99 -7.95 -2.53 7.46
C ASN A 99 -9.18 -1.84 8.05
N LEU A 100 -9.08 -1.50 9.32
CA LEU A 100 -9.97 -0.58 10.02
C LEU A 100 -9.30 0.79 10.11
N ILE A 101 -10.06 1.84 9.87
CA ILE A 101 -9.64 3.23 9.98
C ILE A 101 -10.49 3.91 11.04
N PHE A 102 -9.83 4.67 11.90
CA PHE A 102 -10.46 5.63 12.80
C PHE A 102 -9.98 7.03 12.43
N ALA A 103 -10.89 7.87 11.94
CA ALA A 103 -10.60 9.23 11.55
C ALA A 103 -10.93 10.21 12.67
N PHE A 104 -10.00 11.11 12.98
CA PHE A 104 -10.21 12.15 13.95
C PHE A 104 -10.83 13.38 13.29
N PRO A 105 -11.63 14.16 14.02
CA PRO A 105 -12.17 15.42 13.53
C PRO A 105 -11.05 16.39 13.10
N GLY A 106 -11.28 17.09 12.02
CA GLY A 106 -10.36 18.12 11.51
C GLY A 106 -11.00 18.91 10.38
N THR A 107 -10.69 20.19 10.28
CA THR A 107 -11.21 21.08 9.24
C THR A 107 -10.37 21.04 7.97
N SER A 108 -9.09 21.37 8.05
CA SER A 108 -8.18 21.40 6.90
C SER A 108 -7.43 20.09 6.72
N ALA A 109 -7.09 19.44 7.83
CA ALA A 109 -6.47 18.13 7.86
C ALA A 109 -7.33 17.19 8.72
N LYS A 110 -7.54 15.97 8.24
CA LYS A 110 -8.24 14.92 9.00
C LYS A 110 -7.23 13.81 9.30
N PRO A 111 -6.63 13.80 10.50
CA PRO A 111 -5.76 12.72 10.93
C PRO A 111 -6.56 11.42 11.07
N TYR A 112 -5.87 10.30 10.89
CA TYR A 112 -6.46 8.97 11.14
C TYR A 112 -5.41 7.98 11.62
N VAL A 113 -5.88 6.96 12.31
CA VAL A 113 -5.13 5.74 12.58
C VAL A 113 -5.71 4.60 11.76
N ILE A 114 -4.85 3.66 11.41
CA ILE A 114 -5.21 2.50 10.60
C ILE A 114 -4.55 1.26 11.20
N VAL A 115 -5.31 0.17 11.25
CA VAL A 115 -4.81 -1.14 11.68
C VAL A 115 -5.47 -2.23 10.84
N GLY A 116 -4.72 -3.25 10.50
CA GLY A 116 -5.25 -4.34 9.71
C GLY A 116 -4.30 -5.50 9.51
N GLY A 117 -4.66 -6.35 8.57
CA GLY A 117 -3.85 -7.50 8.21
C GLY A 117 -4.28 -8.08 6.87
N GLY A 118 -3.56 -9.09 6.42
CA GLY A 118 -3.87 -9.75 5.17
C GLY A 118 -2.76 -10.68 4.70
N ILE A 119 -2.82 -11.00 3.41
CA ILE A 119 -1.89 -11.92 2.77
C ILE A 119 -0.84 -11.10 2.02
N TYR A 120 0.41 -11.42 2.26
CA TYR A 120 1.58 -10.88 1.57
C TYR A 120 2.23 -11.96 0.75
N ASN A 121 2.50 -11.65 -0.51
CA ASN A 121 3.29 -12.48 -1.42
C ASN A 121 4.69 -11.90 -1.53
N ALA A 122 5.68 -12.61 -1.01
CA ALA A 122 7.08 -12.19 -1.05
C ALA A 122 7.87 -13.05 -2.04
N LYS A 123 8.65 -12.40 -2.89
CA LYS A 123 9.51 -13.01 -3.89
C LYS A 123 10.88 -12.34 -3.89
N ALA A 124 11.93 -13.13 -3.70
CA ALA A 124 13.31 -12.71 -3.96
C ALA A 124 13.56 -12.71 -5.48
N ASP A 125 14.21 -11.67 -6.01
CA ASP A 125 14.48 -11.54 -7.45
C ASP A 125 15.76 -12.29 -7.85
N VAL A 126 15.74 -13.62 -7.64
CA VAL A 126 16.78 -14.54 -8.08
C VAL A 126 16.20 -15.61 -8.98
N SER A 127 17.02 -16.11 -9.91
CA SER A 127 16.61 -17.18 -10.82
C SER A 127 16.15 -18.41 -10.03
N GLY A 128 14.94 -18.91 -10.37
CA GLY A 128 14.35 -20.08 -9.71
C GLY A 128 13.63 -19.79 -8.38
N ALA A 129 13.66 -18.57 -7.84
CA ALA A 129 12.93 -18.25 -6.62
C ALA A 129 11.42 -18.30 -6.86
N LYS A 130 10.70 -19.05 -6.01
CA LYS A 130 9.25 -19.11 -6.01
C LYS A 130 8.70 -18.07 -5.04
N ALA A 131 7.64 -17.38 -5.47
CA ALA A 131 6.88 -16.51 -4.60
C ALA A 131 6.21 -17.33 -3.48
N LYS A 132 6.22 -16.83 -2.25
CA LYS A 132 5.56 -17.45 -1.09
C LYS A 132 4.57 -16.51 -0.47
N ASN A 133 3.43 -17.06 -0.05
CA ASN A 133 2.39 -16.31 0.63
C ASN A 133 2.59 -16.42 2.15
N TYR A 134 2.42 -15.28 2.82
CA TYR A 134 2.56 -15.15 4.26
C TYR A 134 1.42 -14.30 4.80
N PHE A 135 1.00 -14.54 6.03
CA PHE A 135 0.10 -13.65 6.75
C PHE A 135 0.89 -12.56 7.47
N GLY A 136 0.32 -11.36 7.53
CA GLY A 136 0.93 -10.25 8.23
C GLY A 136 -0.08 -9.22 8.71
N PHE A 137 0.39 -8.38 9.63
CA PHE A 137 -0.36 -7.28 10.20
C PHE A 137 0.26 -5.95 9.82
N ASN A 138 -0.54 -4.90 9.86
CA ASN A 138 -0.07 -3.54 9.71
C ASN A 138 -0.78 -2.61 10.69
N ALA A 139 -0.08 -1.56 11.09
CA ALA A 139 -0.64 -0.46 11.86
C ALA A 139 0.07 0.84 11.48
N GLY A 140 -0.66 1.94 11.49
CA GLY A 140 -0.08 3.22 11.07
C GLY A 140 -0.98 4.40 11.35
N LEU A 141 -0.51 5.53 10.88
CA LEU A 141 -1.19 6.81 10.97
C LEU A 141 -1.07 7.56 9.64
N GLY A 142 -2.01 8.43 9.40
CA GLY A 142 -2.02 9.29 8.23
C GLY A 142 -2.86 10.54 8.45
N ALA A 143 -2.87 11.38 7.44
CA ALA A 143 -3.75 12.53 7.37
C ALA A 143 -4.25 12.73 5.94
N THR A 144 -5.49 13.17 5.80
CA THR A 144 -6.06 13.59 4.52
C THR A 144 -6.28 15.10 4.51
N PHE A 145 -6.02 15.70 3.37
CA PHE A 145 -6.17 17.14 3.12
C PHE A 145 -7.09 17.33 1.91
N GLY A 146 -8.21 18.01 2.10
CA GLY A 146 -9.15 18.30 1.02
C GLY A 146 -8.58 19.33 0.04
N VAL A 147 -8.62 19.02 -1.26
CA VAL A 147 -8.19 19.90 -2.36
C VAL A 147 -9.25 19.88 -3.45
N GLY A 148 -10.23 20.76 -3.34
CA GLY A 148 -11.38 20.77 -4.25
C GLY A 148 -12.15 19.44 -4.19
N PRO A 149 -12.40 18.76 -5.33
CA PRO A 149 -13.13 17.49 -5.37
C PRO A 149 -12.29 16.28 -4.96
N LEU A 150 -11.00 16.45 -4.72
CA LEU A 150 -10.04 15.42 -4.36
C LEU A 150 -9.56 15.60 -2.91
N ALA A 151 -8.93 14.59 -2.37
CA ALA A 151 -8.11 14.71 -1.17
C ALA A 151 -6.70 14.18 -1.44
N ILE A 152 -5.71 14.85 -0.88
CA ILE A 152 -4.35 14.33 -0.77
C ILE A 152 -4.26 13.58 0.54
N PHE A 153 -3.57 12.44 0.57
CA PHE A 153 -3.25 11.77 1.83
C PHE A 153 -1.75 11.53 1.97
N LEU A 154 -1.28 11.63 3.21
CA LEU A 154 0.06 11.18 3.63
C LEU A 154 -0.14 10.12 4.69
N GLU A 155 0.51 8.97 4.52
CA GLU A 155 0.36 7.82 5.41
C GLU A 155 1.70 7.15 5.68
N SER A 156 1.92 6.75 6.93
CA SER A 156 3.04 5.88 7.31
C SER A 156 2.48 4.67 8.05
N ARG A 157 2.89 3.45 7.62
CA ARG A 157 2.43 2.20 8.22
C ARG A 157 3.58 1.25 8.51
N TYR A 158 3.59 0.67 9.68
CA TYR A 158 4.45 -0.45 10.02
C TYR A 158 3.78 -1.75 9.58
N HIS A 159 4.48 -2.54 8.77
CA HIS A 159 4.07 -3.86 8.33
C HIS A 159 4.95 -4.92 8.97
N SER A 160 4.34 -5.95 9.55
CA SER A 160 4.99 -7.11 10.14
C SER A 160 4.46 -8.38 9.48
N VAL A 161 5.31 -9.06 8.73
CA VAL A 161 4.95 -10.24 7.94
C VAL A 161 5.58 -11.48 8.57
N SER A 162 4.73 -12.43 8.96
CA SER A 162 5.15 -13.64 9.65
C SER A 162 5.57 -14.71 8.64
N ARG A 163 6.85 -15.07 8.63
CA ARG A 163 7.40 -16.22 7.89
C ARG A 163 7.76 -17.33 8.86
N LYS A 164 7.83 -18.57 8.37
CA LYS A 164 8.40 -19.67 9.15
C LYS A 164 9.87 -19.38 9.47
N ALA A 165 10.37 -19.88 10.59
CA ALA A 165 11.78 -19.71 10.97
C ALA A 165 12.73 -20.18 9.86
N ALA A 166 12.42 -21.30 9.19
CA ALA A 166 13.16 -21.82 8.04
C ALA A 166 13.18 -20.85 6.82
N ASP A 167 12.22 -19.93 6.71
CA ASP A 167 12.15 -18.92 5.66
C ASP A 167 12.75 -17.56 6.11
N GLY A 168 13.46 -17.51 7.23
CA GLY A 168 14.11 -16.31 7.76
C GLY A 168 13.31 -15.55 8.81
N GLY A 169 12.21 -16.11 9.34
CA GLY A 169 11.41 -15.48 10.40
C GLY A 169 10.65 -14.24 9.98
N VAL A 170 10.22 -13.45 10.94
CA VAL A 170 9.42 -12.23 10.71
C VAL A 170 10.26 -11.18 9.97
N PHE A 171 9.69 -10.50 8.98
CA PHE A 171 10.27 -9.32 8.36
C PHE A 171 9.34 -8.11 8.46
N GLN A 172 9.94 -6.93 8.55
CA GLN A 172 9.21 -5.70 8.86
C GLN A 172 9.70 -4.56 7.96
N PHE A 173 8.76 -3.70 7.57
CA PHE A 173 9.06 -2.51 6.78
C PHE A 173 8.02 -1.42 7.02
N VAL A 174 8.40 -0.18 6.74
CA VAL A 174 7.56 1.01 6.92
C VAL A 174 7.46 1.74 5.58
N PRO A 175 6.37 1.59 4.81
CA PRO A 175 6.08 2.50 3.72
C PRO A 175 5.67 3.87 4.25
N ILE A 176 6.18 4.91 3.58
CA ILE A 176 5.68 6.29 3.68
C ILE A 176 5.07 6.60 2.33
N THR A 177 3.76 6.80 2.30
CA THR A 177 2.97 6.90 1.07
C THR A 177 2.30 8.27 0.98
N LEU A 178 2.48 8.94 -0.14
CA LEU A 178 1.72 10.12 -0.55
C LEU A 178 0.79 9.72 -1.70
N GLY A 179 -0.44 10.20 -1.70
CA GLY A 179 -1.38 9.83 -2.74
C GLY A 179 -2.60 10.73 -2.85
N LEU A 180 -3.47 10.37 -3.77
CA LEU A 180 -4.74 11.02 -4.05
C LEU A 180 -5.89 10.10 -3.67
N MET A 181 -6.97 10.69 -3.18
CA MET A 181 -8.22 10.03 -2.84
C MET A 181 -9.37 10.77 -3.52
N PHE A 182 -10.29 10.01 -4.15
CA PHE A 182 -11.42 10.50 -4.94
C PHE A 182 -12.65 9.59 -4.86
#